data_30265424c31817192c0f81e424db03bb
#
_entry.id   30265424c31817192c0f81e424db03bb
#
_cell.length_a   1.000
_cell.length_b   1.000
_cell.length_c   1.000
_cell.angle_alpha   90.00
_cell.angle_beta   90.00
_cell.angle_gamma   90.00
#
_symmetry.space_group_name_H-M   'P 1'
#
loop_
_entity.id
_entity.type
_entity.pdbx_description
1 polymer ?
#
loop_
_entity_poly.entity_id
_entity_poly.type
_entity_poly.pdbx_seq_one_letter_code
_entity_poly.pdbx_strand_id
1 'polypeptide(L)'
;MVPLLIILAIIFVIVLWLIGIYNSLVRLRNQVKNAWSQIDVQLKRRHDLIPNLIETVKGYMKHERETLENITAYRSQAMSATTVGDRAKAEGLLGGALGRLQVAVEAYPDLKANQNFLSLQEELTSTENKISFSRQNYNDQVLFYNNKIQMFPSNIVAGMFRFTEEEFFEVEDQAEKAVPKVEF
;
A
#
# COMPACT_ATOMS: atom_id res chain seq x y z
N MET A 1 54.22 -19.20 -11.93
CA MET A 1 53.21 -19.78 -11.02
C MET A 1 52.61 -18.74 -10.05
N VAL A 2 53.42 -17.90 -9.37
CA VAL A 2 52.94 -16.85 -8.45
C VAL A 2 51.95 -15.86 -9.08
N PRO A 3 52.17 -15.28 -10.27
CA PRO A 3 51.23 -14.34 -10.87
C PRO A 3 49.86 -14.98 -11.20
N LEU A 4 49.84 -16.25 -11.61
CA LEU A 4 48.60 -16.96 -11.87
C LEU A 4 47.78 -17.17 -10.60
N LEU A 5 48.41 -17.51 -9.48
CA LEU A 5 47.74 -17.67 -8.19
C LEU A 5 47.13 -16.34 -7.69
N ILE A 6 47.83 -15.22 -7.91
CA ILE A 6 47.33 -13.88 -7.55
C ILE A 6 46.08 -13.56 -8.41
N ILE A 7 46.11 -13.81 -9.72
CA ILE A 7 44.94 -13.57 -10.58
C ILE A 7 43.74 -14.42 -10.15
N LEU A 8 43.94 -15.70 -9.87
CA LEU A 8 42.89 -16.57 -9.39
C LEU A 8 42.30 -16.11 -8.05
N ALA A 9 43.16 -15.67 -7.13
CA ALA A 9 42.68 -15.11 -5.85
C ALA A 9 41.84 -13.84 -6.04
N ILE A 10 42.23 -12.93 -6.93
CA ILE A 10 41.47 -11.74 -7.25
C ILE A 10 40.10 -12.10 -7.86
N ILE A 11 40.08 -13.03 -8.83
CA ILE A 11 38.83 -13.49 -9.45
C ILE A 11 37.91 -14.10 -8.37
N PHE A 12 38.46 -14.93 -7.50
CA PHE A 12 37.70 -15.55 -6.42
C PHE A 12 37.04 -14.51 -5.48
N VAL A 13 37.82 -13.48 -5.09
CA VAL A 13 37.28 -12.38 -4.25
C VAL A 13 36.17 -11.62 -4.98
N ILE A 14 36.33 -11.33 -6.28
CA ILE A 14 35.30 -10.66 -7.10
C ILE A 14 34.01 -11.49 -7.15
N VAL A 15 34.14 -12.81 -7.35
CA VAL A 15 32.98 -13.72 -7.40
C VAL A 15 32.24 -13.72 -6.05
N LEU A 16 32.96 -13.85 -4.93
CA LEU A 16 32.32 -13.79 -3.61
C LEU A 16 31.61 -12.47 -3.37
N TRP A 17 32.20 -11.38 -3.81
CA TRP A 17 31.63 -10.05 -3.70
C TRP A 17 30.34 -9.88 -4.55
N LEU A 18 30.33 -10.38 -5.80
CA LEU A 18 29.15 -10.40 -6.67
C LEU A 18 28.01 -11.24 -6.06
N ILE A 19 28.33 -12.39 -5.47
CA ILE A 19 27.37 -13.23 -4.72
C ILE A 19 26.76 -12.45 -3.56
N GLY A 20 27.59 -11.70 -2.82
CA GLY A 20 27.13 -10.84 -1.70
C GLY A 20 26.14 -9.78 -2.15
N ILE A 21 26.41 -9.09 -3.28
CA ILE A 21 25.50 -8.09 -3.85
C ILE A 21 24.19 -8.76 -4.30
N TYR A 22 24.27 -9.86 -5.04
CA TYR A 22 23.10 -10.61 -5.49
C TYR A 22 22.18 -11.00 -4.32
N ASN A 23 22.76 -11.62 -3.29
CA ASN A 23 22.01 -12.02 -2.10
C ASN A 23 21.38 -10.82 -1.37
N SER A 24 22.04 -9.67 -1.36
CA SER A 24 21.51 -8.42 -0.80
C SER A 24 20.28 -7.94 -1.60
N LEU A 25 20.33 -7.97 -2.94
CA LEU A 25 19.20 -7.58 -3.81
C LEU A 25 18.01 -8.54 -3.62
N VAL A 26 18.26 -9.86 -3.57
CA VAL A 26 17.21 -10.86 -3.30
C VAL A 26 16.56 -10.63 -1.95
N ARG A 27 17.34 -10.32 -0.93
CA ARG A 27 16.83 -10.02 0.43
C ARG A 27 15.90 -8.81 0.43
N LEU A 28 16.34 -7.70 -0.16
CA LEU A 28 15.55 -6.48 -0.25
C LEU A 28 14.26 -6.70 -1.04
N ARG A 29 14.31 -7.39 -2.18
CA ARG A 29 13.10 -7.75 -2.94
C ARG A 29 12.12 -8.58 -2.11
N ASN A 30 12.61 -9.51 -1.31
CA ASN A 30 11.76 -10.31 -0.43
C ASN A 30 11.17 -9.49 0.72
N GLN A 31 11.89 -8.46 1.20
CA GLN A 31 11.35 -7.50 2.18
C GLN A 31 10.21 -6.67 1.60
N VAL A 32 10.32 -6.21 0.34
CA VAL A 32 9.22 -5.54 -0.38
C VAL A 32 7.99 -6.46 -0.47
N LYS A 33 8.18 -7.71 -0.91
CA LYS A 33 7.07 -8.68 -1.00
C LYS A 33 6.40 -8.95 0.35
N ASN A 34 7.19 -9.05 1.42
CA ASN A 34 6.66 -9.25 2.76
C ASN A 34 5.85 -8.02 3.23
N ALA A 35 6.38 -6.81 3.01
CA ALA A 35 5.68 -5.57 3.34
C ALA A 35 4.38 -5.43 2.54
N TRP A 36 4.36 -5.82 1.26
CA TRP A 36 3.14 -5.90 0.45
C TRP A 36 2.10 -6.82 1.05
N SER A 37 2.50 -8.03 1.47
CA SER A 37 1.60 -8.99 2.09
C SER A 37 0.97 -8.45 3.37
N GLN A 38 1.68 -7.62 4.14
CA GLN A 38 1.12 -6.96 5.33
C GLN A 38 0.03 -5.94 4.97
N ILE A 39 0.23 -5.15 3.90
CA ILE A 39 -0.81 -4.26 3.38
C ILE A 39 -2.03 -5.08 2.94
N ASP A 40 -1.82 -6.12 2.14
CA ASP A 40 -2.90 -6.94 1.56
C ASP A 40 -3.82 -7.53 2.62
N VAL A 41 -3.26 -7.99 3.74
CA VAL A 41 -4.04 -8.47 4.90
C VAL A 41 -4.94 -7.38 5.47
N GLN A 42 -4.45 -6.14 5.62
CA GLN A 42 -5.25 -5.05 6.18
C GLN A 42 -6.31 -4.55 5.18
N LEU A 43 -5.96 -4.48 3.90
CA LEU A 43 -6.92 -4.13 2.83
C LEU A 43 -8.05 -5.16 2.76
N LYS A 44 -7.72 -6.45 2.81
CA LYS A 44 -8.72 -7.51 2.86
C LYS A 44 -9.65 -7.35 4.06
N ARG A 45 -9.10 -7.10 5.25
CA ARG A 45 -9.92 -6.86 6.45
C ARG A 45 -10.88 -5.68 6.26
N ARG A 46 -10.41 -4.55 5.69
CA ARG A 46 -11.27 -3.42 5.36
C ARG A 46 -12.38 -3.81 4.39
N HIS A 47 -12.06 -4.54 3.33
CA HIS A 47 -13.05 -5.02 2.36
C HIS A 47 -14.09 -5.95 2.98
N ASP A 48 -13.72 -6.77 3.95
CA ASP A 48 -14.62 -7.70 4.62
C ASP A 48 -15.56 -7.00 5.61
N LEU A 49 -15.18 -5.85 6.15
CA LEU A 49 -16.01 -5.03 7.04
C LEU A 49 -17.08 -4.22 6.29
N ILE A 50 -16.82 -3.81 5.04
CA ILE A 50 -17.69 -2.92 4.27
C ILE A 50 -19.10 -3.47 4.03
N PRO A 51 -19.33 -4.75 3.67
CA PRO A 51 -20.68 -5.28 3.53
C PRO A 51 -21.52 -5.14 4.80
N ASN A 52 -20.95 -5.44 5.96
CA ASN A 52 -21.61 -5.31 7.24
C ASN A 52 -21.94 -3.85 7.56
N LEU A 53 -21.03 -2.92 7.24
CA LEU A 53 -21.27 -1.48 7.36
C LEU A 53 -22.47 -1.07 6.50
N ILE A 54 -22.48 -1.44 5.22
CA ILE A 54 -23.57 -1.09 4.28
C ILE A 54 -24.90 -1.65 4.77
N GLU A 55 -24.97 -2.89 5.21
CA GLU A 55 -26.20 -3.49 5.73
C GLU A 55 -26.68 -2.76 6.99
N THR A 56 -25.78 -2.35 7.88
CA THR A 56 -26.12 -1.62 9.10
C THR A 56 -26.71 -0.24 8.78
N VAL A 57 -26.12 0.48 7.81
CA VAL A 57 -26.53 1.85 7.48
C VAL A 57 -27.77 1.92 6.58
N LYS A 58 -28.02 0.94 5.72
CA LYS A 58 -29.19 0.90 4.80
C LYS A 58 -30.53 1.09 5.51
N GLY A 59 -30.67 0.59 6.74
CA GLY A 59 -31.89 0.72 7.53
C GLY A 59 -32.20 2.14 7.95
N TYR A 60 -31.20 3.02 8.03
CA TYR A 60 -31.29 4.37 8.55
C TYR A 60 -31.15 5.42 7.44
N MET A 61 -30.28 5.21 6.45
CA MET A 61 -29.87 6.16 5.42
C MET A 61 -30.58 5.85 4.09
N LYS A 62 -31.77 6.45 3.88
CA LYS A 62 -32.57 6.19 2.67
C LYS A 62 -32.19 7.09 1.48
N HIS A 63 -31.54 8.22 1.73
CA HIS A 63 -31.25 9.23 0.71
C HIS A 63 -29.80 9.16 0.19
N GLU A 64 -28.90 8.42 0.85
CA GLU A 64 -27.47 8.31 0.54
C GLU A 64 -27.14 7.12 -0.38
N ARG A 65 -28.10 6.73 -1.22
CA ARG A 65 -27.98 5.58 -2.12
C ARG A 65 -26.73 5.65 -3.00
N GLU A 66 -26.45 6.81 -3.55
CA GLU A 66 -25.26 7.03 -4.41
C GLU A 66 -23.95 6.80 -3.64
N THR A 67 -23.85 7.26 -2.40
CA THR A 67 -22.67 7.05 -1.55
C THR A 67 -22.45 5.56 -1.30
N LEU A 68 -23.50 4.80 -1.00
CA LEU A 68 -23.41 3.35 -0.75
C LEU A 68 -23.08 2.55 -2.02
N GLU A 69 -23.64 2.96 -3.16
CA GLU A 69 -23.32 2.37 -4.47
C GLU A 69 -21.85 2.61 -4.83
N ASN A 70 -21.33 3.83 -4.62
CA ASN A 70 -19.94 4.17 -4.86
C ASN A 70 -18.98 3.37 -3.98
N ILE A 71 -19.28 3.20 -2.69
CA ILE A 71 -18.48 2.37 -1.78
C ILE A 71 -18.39 0.92 -2.30
N THR A 72 -19.52 0.36 -2.74
CA THR A 72 -19.57 -1.00 -3.28
C THR A 72 -18.77 -1.12 -4.58
N ALA A 73 -18.91 -0.14 -5.48
CA ALA A 73 -18.19 -0.11 -6.76
C ALA A 73 -16.67 0.01 -6.55
N TYR A 74 -16.22 0.95 -5.72
CA TYR A 74 -14.79 1.16 -5.45
C TYR A 74 -14.16 -0.01 -4.70
N ARG A 75 -14.90 -0.64 -3.76
CA ARG A 75 -14.48 -1.90 -3.15
C ARG A 75 -14.24 -2.99 -4.20
N SER A 76 -15.19 -3.17 -5.13
CA SER A 76 -15.04 -4.16 -6.21
C SER A 76 -13.86 -3.84 -7.12
N GLN A 77 -13.65 -2.57 -7.46
CA GLN A 77 -12.51 -2.12 -8.25
C GLN A 77 -11.18 -2.38 -7.52
N ALA A 78 -11.10 -2.08 -6.22
CA ALA A 78 -9.91 -2.34 -5.41
C ALA A 78 -9.57 -3.83 -5.32
N MET A 79 -10.59 -4.69 -5.18
CA MET A 79 -10.40 -6.15 -5.13
C MET A 79 -9.96 -6.75 -6.48
N SER A 80 -10.34 -6.14 -7.61
CA SER A 80 -9.98 -6.61 -8.96
C SER A 80 -8.69 -6.01 -9.50
N ALA A 81 -8.12 -5.01 -8.83
CA ALA A 81 -6.88 -4.36 -9.25
C ALA A 81 -5.70 -5.33 -9.23
N THR A 82 -4.93 -5.37 -10.32
CA THR A 82 -3.80 -6.30 -10.50
C THR A 82 -2.44 -5.65 -10.29
N THR A 83 -2.33 -4.32 -10.48
CA THR A 83 -1.10 -3.57 -10.23
C THR A 83 -1.15 -2.84 -8.88
N VAL A 84 0.01 -2.50 -8.33
CA VAL A 84 0.10 -1.72 -7.08
C VAL A 84 -0.52 -0.34 -7.28
N GLY A 85 -0.23 0.32 -8.41
CA GLY A 85 -0.74 1.65 -8.72
C GLY A 85 -2.26 1.69 -8.89
N ASP A 86 -2.86 0.73 -9.62
CA ASP A 86 -4.32 0.66 -9.78
C ASP A 86 -5.01 0.39 -8.44
N ARG A 87 -4.41 -0.49 -7.62
CA ARG A 87 -4.92 -0.78 -6.29
C ARG A 87 -4.89 0.46 -5.39
N ALA A 88 -3.78 1.20 -5.40
CA ALA A 88 -3.65 2.43 -4.64
C ALA A 88 -4.72 3.47 -5.02
N LYS A 89 -4.97 3.66 -6.32
CA LYS A 89 -6.03 4.56 -6.81
C LYS A 89 -7.42 4.13 -6.35
N ALA A 90 -7.76 2.85 -6.52
CA ALA A 90 -9.06 2.32 -6.13
C ALA A 90 -9.28 2.40 -4.60
N GLU A 91 -8.25 2.14 -3.81
CA GLU A 91 -8.27 2.26 -2.35
C GLU A 91 -8.42 3.72 -1.90
N GLY A 92 -7.82 4.67 -2.61
CA GLY A 92 -8.02 6.11 -2.38
C GLY A 92 -9.46 6.53 -2.63
N LEU A 93 -10.07 6.10 -3.75
CA LEU A 93 -11.48 6.37 -4.05
C LEU A 93 -12.41 5.76 -2.99
N LEU A 94 -12.13 4.54 -2.54
CA LEU A 94 -12.86 3.87 -1.48
C LEU A 94 -12.76 4.62 -0.15
N GLY A 95 -11.55 5.05 0.23
CA GLY A 95 -11.32 5.87 1.42
C GLY A 95 -12.10 7.18 1.39
N GLY A 96 -12.07 7.89 0.26
CA GLY A 96 -12.86 9.11 0.06
C GLY A 96 -14.38 8.88 0.15
N ALA A 97 -14.88 7.76 -0.36
CA ALA A 97 -16.30 7.41 -0.27
C ALA A 97 -16.71 7.06 1.17
N LEU A 98 -15.86 6.33 1.90
CA LEU A 98 -16.08 6.04 3.34
C LEU A 98 -16.05 7.32 4.18
N GLY A 99 -15.15 8.26 3.88
CA GLY A 99 -15.13 9.58 4.53
C GLY A 99 -16.43 10.35 4.30
N ARG A 100 -16.98 10.38 3.07
CA ARG A 100 -18.28 10.99 2.79
C ARG A 100 -19.42 10.33 3.55
N LEU A 101 -19.43 8.99 3.65
CA LEU A 101 -20.40 8.27 4.46
C LEU A 101 -20.34 8.72 5.92
N GLN A 102 -19.14 8.84 6.48
CA GLN A 102 -18.96 9.27 7.87
C GLN A 102 -19.52 10.67 8.14
N VAL A 103 -19.32 11.62 7.20
CA VAL A 103 -19.91 12.95 7.28
C VAL A 103 -21.44 12.89 7.20
N ALA A 104 -21.99 12.05 6.29
CA ALA A 104 -23.43 11.90 6.14
C ALA A 104 -24.10 11.32 7.41
N VAL A 105 -23.42 10.41 8.12
CA VAL A 105 -23.91 9.79 9.38
C VAL A 105 -24.23 10.83 10.46
N GLU A 106 -23.57 12.00 10.46
CA GLU A 106 -23.83 13.07 11.43
C GLU A 106 -25.28 13.57 11.39
N ALA A 107 -25.97 13.42 10.24
CA ALA A 107 -27.38 13.76 10.07
C ALA A 107 -28.36 12.69 10.62
N TYR A 108 -27.85 11.53 11.08
CA TYR A 108 -28.65 10.37 11.53
C TYR A 108 -28.33 9.99 12.98
N PRO A 109 -28.89 10.67 14.00
CA PRO A 109 -28.58 10.42 15.42
C PRO A 109 -28.82 8.98 15.88
N ASP A 110 -29.90 8.34 15.38
CA ASP A 110 -30.26 6.98 15.73
C ASP A 110 -29.21 5.95 15.23
N LEU A 111 -28.66 6.17 14.03
CA LEU A 111 -27.56 5.37 13.51
C LEU A 111 -26.28 5.61 14.31
N LYS A 112 -25.99 6.86 14.63
CA LYS A 112 -24.82 7.23 15.42
C LYS A 112 -24.83 6.61 16.82
N ALA A 113 -26.00 6.37 17.39
CA ALA A 113 -26.18 5.70 18.68
C ALA A 113 -26.21 4.15 18.57
N ASN A 114 -26.24 3.60 17.36
CA ASN A 114 -26.32 2.15 17.14
C ASN A 114 -25.01 1.47 17.51
N GLN A 115 -25.05 0.51 18.44
CA GLN A 115 -23.86 -0.18 18.96
C GLN A 115 -23.08 -0.94 17.88
N ASN A 116 -23.78 -1.58 16.94
CA ASN A 116 -23.14 -2.31 15.86
C ASN A 116 -22.40 -1.36 14.90
N PHE A 117 -23.01 -0.21 14.62
CA PHE A 117 -22.37 0.83 13.80
C PHE A 117 -21.10 1.36 14.47
N LEU A 118 -21.16 1.69 15.77
CA LEU A 118 -20.01 2.18 16.53
C LEU A 118 -18.87 1.16 16.53
N SER A 119 -19.15 -0.12 16.75
CA SER A 119 -18.13 -1.18 16.70
C SER A 119 -17.50 -1.32 15.31
N LEU A 120 -18.30 -1.26 14.24
CA LEU A 120 -17.79 -1.31 12.86
C LEU A 120 -16.94 -0.07 12.52
N GLN A 121 -17.35 1.10 12.98
CA GLN A 121 -16.59 2.35 12.80
C GLN A 121 -15.24 2.29 13.51
N GLU A 122 -15.19 1.78 14.74
CA GLU A 122 -13.95 1.58 15.49
C GLU A 122 -13.02 0.60 14.77
N GLU A 123 -13.55 -0.54 14.30
CA GLU A 123 -12.76 -1.52 13.55
C GLU A 123 -12.24 -0.96 12.22
N LEU A 124 -13.06 -0.19 11.48
CA LEU A 124 -12.63 0.47 10.25
C LEU A 124 -11.54 1.51 10.52
N THR A 125 -11.69 2.34 11.56
CA THR A 125 -10.67 3.33 11.96
C THR A 125 -9.37 2.64 12.35
N SER A 126 -9.44 1.57 13.16
CA SER A 126 -8.26 0.79 13.53
C SER A 126 -7.56 0.16 12.31
N THR A 127 -8.37 -0.34 11.35
CA THR A 127 -7.85 -0.95 10.12
C THR A 127 -7.20 0.10 9.22
N GLU A 128 -7.79 1.30 9.10
CA GLU A 128 -7.22 2.42 8.33
C GLU A 128 -5.85 2.86 8.87
N ASN A 129 -5.73 2.98 10.20
CA ASN A 129 -4.45 3.28 10.84
C ASN A 129 -3.38 2.21 10.53
N LYS A 130 -3.77 0.93 10.54
CA LYS A 130 -2.87 -0.18 10.19
C LYS A 130 -2.49 -0.16 8.71
N ILE A 131 -3.43 0.17 7.80
CA ILE A 131 -3.16 0.33 6.36
C ILE A 131 -2.15 1.47 6.16
N SER A 132 -2.36 2.62 6.79
CA SER A 132 -1.45 3.76 6.69
C SER A 132 -0.03 3.41 7.13
N PHE A 133 0.12 2.75 8.28
CA PHE A 133 1.41 2.29 8.77
C PHE A 133 2.06 1.25 7.85
N SER A 134 1.29 0.26 7.39
CA SER A 134 1.79 -0.78 6.48
C SER A 134 2.20 -0.20 5.13
N ARG A 135 1.46 0.80 4.62
CA ARG A 135 1.80 1.54 3.40
C ARG A 135 3.12 2.28 3.52
N GLN A 136 3.34 2.98 4.63
CA GLN A 136 4.61 3.65 4.88
C GLN A 136 5.76 2.64 4.90
N ASN A 137 5.62 1.55 5.65
CA ASN A 137 6.64 0.50 5.70
C ASN A 137 6.92 -0.10 4.30
N TYR A 138 5.88 -0.35 3.50
CA TYR A 138 6.05 -0.85 2.13
C TYR A 138 6.86 0.13 1.27
N ASN A 139 6.49 1.40 1.29
CA ASN A 139 7.18 2.43 0.52
C ASN A 139 8.64 2.59 0.96
N ASP A 140 8.94 2.48 2.25
CA ASP A 140 10.32 2.46 2.76
C ASP A 140 11.12 1.26 2.20
N GLN A 141 10.52 0.05 2.17
CA GLN A 141 11.17 -1.12 1.59
C GLN A 141 11.39 -0.98 0.07
N VAL A 142 10.41 -0.42 -0.66
CA VAL A 142 10.54 -0.10 -2.09
C VAL A 142 11.67 0.88 -2.32
N LEU A 143 11.75 1.96 -1.52
CA LEU A 143 12.82 2.95 -1.61
C LEU A 143 14.20 2.31 -1.40
N PHE A 144 14.38 1.48 -0.37
CA PHE A 144 15.65 0.79 -0.12
C PHE A 144 16.04 -0.16 -1.25
N TYR A 145 15.07 -0.90 -1.79
CA TYR A 145 15.29 -1.83 -2.89
C TYR A 145 15.63 -1.09 -4.19
N ASN A 146 14.84 -0.08 -4.59
CA ASN A 146 15.08 0.70 -5.81
C ASN A 146 16.41 1.45 -5.75
N ASN A 147 16.75 2.07 -4.61
CA ASN A 147 18.06 2.67 -4.41
C ASN A 147 19.19 1.65 -4.61
N LYS A 148 19.04 0.44 -4.07
CA LYS A 148 20.07 -0.62 -4.22
C LYS A 148 20.25 -1.06 -5.67
N ILE A 149 19.17 -1.08 -6.46
CA ILE A 149 19.23 -1.38 -7.90
C ILE A 149 19.97 -0.30 -8.67
N GLN A 150 19.80 0.98 -8.30
CA GLN A 150 20.35 2.13 -9.01
C GLN A 150 21.80 2.41 -8.62
N MET A 151 22.20 2.12 -7.37
CA MET A 151 23.53 2.44 -6.84
C MET A 151 24.62 1.57 -7.44
N PHE A 152 25.79 2.20 -7.77
CA PHE A 152 27.01 1.47 -8.11
C PHE A 152 27.62 0.82 -6.86
N PRO A 153 28.11 -0.38 -6.93
CA PRO A 153 28.21 -1.28 -8.12
C PRO A 153 27.03 -2.25 -8.26
N SER A 154 26.01 -2.18 -7.41
CA SER A 154 24.87 -3.12 -7.41
C SER A 154 24.04 -3.05 -8.70
N ASN A 155 24.01 -1.90 -9.38
CA ASN A 155 23.31 -1.69 -10.65
C ASN A 155 23.80 -2.62 -11.77
N ILE A 156 25.10 -2.95 -11.78
CA ILE A 156 25.65 -3.91 -12.74
C ILE A 156 25.06 -5.30 -12.50
N VAL A 157 25.06 -5.75 -11.25
CA VAL A 157 24.49 -7.05 -10.86
C VAL A 157 22.98 -7.06 -11.09
N ALA A 158 22.29 -5.97 -10.74
CA ALA A 158 20.86 -5.82 -10.97
C ALA A 158 20.51 -5.98 -12.46
N GLY A 159 21.25 -5.32 -13.36
CA GLY A 159 21.07 -5.44 -14.81
C GLY A 159 21.34 -6.85 -15.32
N MET A 160 22.41 -7.51 -14.86
CA MET A 160 22.78 -8.87 -15.26
C MET A 160 21.69 -9.90 -14.91
N PHE A 161 21.06 -9.77 -13.75
CA PHE A 161 20.04 -10.70 -13.24
C PHE A 161 18.60 -10.17 -13.40
N ARG A 162 18.41 -9.08 -14.16
CA ARG A 162 17.10 -8.50 -14.48
C ARG A 162 16.26 -8.16 -13.24
N PHE A 163 16.88 -7.58 -12.23
CA PHE A 163 16.14 -6.94 -11.16
C PHE A 163 15.55 -5.62 -11.68
N THR A 164 14.25 -5.46 -11.52
CA THR A 164 13.50 -4.26 -11.91
C THR A 164 13.04 -3.51 -10.68
N GLU A 165 12.81 -2.21 -10.83
CA GLU A 165 12.24 -1.39 -9.77
C GLU A 165 10.82 -1.82 -9.45
N GLU A 166 10.43 -1.66 -8.19
CA GLU A 166 9.09 -1.89 -7.70
C GLU A 166 8.34 -0.57 -7.56
N GLU A 167 7.02 -0.60 -7.77
CA GLU A 167 6.16 0.58 -7.71
C GLU A 167 5.86 0.96 -6.25
N PHE A 168 5.79 2.28 -5.98
CA PHE A 168 5.30 2.80 -4.70
C PHE A 168 3.78 2.67 -4.59
N PHE A 169 3.29 2.47 -3.37
CA PHE A 169 1.87 2.55 -3.07
C PHE A 169 1.49 4.01 -2.77
N GLU A 170 1.23 4.77 -3.83
CA GLU A 170 0.84 6.17 -3.75
C GLU A 170 -0.66 6.31 -3.93
N VAL A 171 -1.35 6.76 -2.89
CA VAL A 171 -2.73 7.23 -3.00
C VAL A 171 -2.65 8.69 -3.46
N GLU A 172 -3.11 8.97 -4.67
CA GLU A 172 -3.25 10.34 -5.15
C GLU A 172 -4.38 11.03 -4.38
N ASP A 173 -4.06 11.60 -3.24
CA ASP A 173 -4.98 12.52 -2.58
C ASP A 173 -4.90 13.88 -3.27
N GLN A 174 -5.88 14.16 -4.15
CA GLN A 174 -5.98 15.44 -4.85
C GLN A 174 -6.13 16.62 -3.88
N ALA A 175 -6.58 16.37 -2.64
CA ALA A 175 -6.72 17.38 -1.61
C ALA A 175 -5.35 17.79 -1.01
N GLU A 176 -4.39 16.88 -0.92
CA GLU A 176 -3.03 17.20 -0.44
C GLU A 176 -2.20 18.00 -1.46
N LYS A 177 -2.55 17.95 -2.76
CA LYS A 177 -1.90 18.76 -3.81
C LYS A 177 -2.38 20.21 -3.87
N ALA A 178 -3.48 20.54 -3.20
CA ALA A 178 -3.96 21.92 -3.10
C ALA A 178 -3.14 22.67 -2.04
N VAL A 179 -2.15 23.44 -2.48
CA VAL A 179 -1.42 24.37 -1.60
C VAL A 179 -2.46 25.30 -0.97
N PRO A 180 -2.58 25.38 0.38
CA PRO A 180 -3.48 26.32 1.01
C PRO A 180 -3.09 27.74 0.56
N LYS A 181 -4.00 28.45 -0.10
CA LYS A 181 -3.83 29.89 -0.34
C LYS A 181 -3.88 30.57 1.03
N VAL A 182 -2.73 30.99 1.49
CA VAL A 182 -2.65 31.90 2.64
C VAL A 182 -2.97 33.29 2.09
N GLU A 183 -4.19 33.75 2.29
CA GLU A 183 -4.54 35.18 2.10
C GLU A 183 -4.20 35.90 3.42
N PHE A 184 -3.32 36.93 3.30
CA PHE A 184 -2.97 37.85 4.39
C PHE A 184 -3.92 39.05 4.37
#